data_7c7338112800a4951afd0a7218f22514
#
_entry.id   7c7338112800a4951afd0a7218f22514
#
_cell.length_a   1.000
_cell.length_b   1.000
_cell.length_c   1.000
_cell.angle_alpha   90.00
_cell.angle_beta   90.00
_cell.angle_gamma   90.00
#
_symmetry.space_group_name_H-M   'P 1'
#
loop_
_entity.id
_entity.type
_entity.pdbx_description
1 polymer ?
#
loop_
_entity_poly.entity_id
_entity_poly.type
_entity_poly.pdbx_seq_one_letter_code
_entity_poly.pdbx_strand_id
1 'polypeptide(L)'
;HYDSGFKDPVVGPLKSGETVLHVEDAIFVSNSKVIIKEEPRFTQQSGVSHRRLATSGNRSVLLVRIKANDGEPTHSESVLASKVFGIGNEGDSFNLSSGYDQCSYGKLKIQPTNHVQNGVHTMEINQNIIGEKNTDVRNVALDQLRTEMGTTNLNDMFDHIAFCLPPGTKSKHGENI
;
A
#
# COMPACT_ATOMS: atom_id res chain seq x y z
N HIS A 1 32.22 17.90 -3.68
CA HIS A 1 32.78 19.26 -3.65
C HIS A 1 32.09 20.05 -4.74
N TYR A 2 31.20 20.96 -4.34
CA TYR A 2 30.65 21.99 -5.21
C TYR A 2 31.70 23.09 -5.34
N ASP A 3 32.14 23.36 -6.53
CA ASP A 3 33.05 24.48 -6.78
C ASP A 3 32.17 25.74 -6.82
N SER A 4 32.47 26.66 -5.90
CA SER A 4 31.61 27.78 -5.51
C SER A 4 31.76 28.97 -6.49
N GLY A 5 31.05 28.86 -7.60
CA GLY A 5 30.81 30.00 -8.50
C GLY A 5 29.35 30.36 -8.67
N PHE A 6 28.43 29.52 -8.17
CA PHE A 6 26.98 29.74 -8.25
C PHE A 6 26.47 30.41 -7.00
N LYS A 7 25.83 31.56 -7.15
CA LYS A 7 24.95 32.12 -6.11
C LYS A 7 23.84 31.11 -5.90
N ASP A 8 23.66 30.67 -4.64
CA ASP A 8 22.53 29.80 -4.29
C ASP A 8 21.22 30.45 -4.82
N PRO A 9 20.52 29.79 -5.75
CA PRO A 9 19.18 30.27 -6.09
C PRO A 9 18.37 30.22 -4.80
N VAL A 10 17.63 31.28 -4.50
CA VAL A 10 16.67 31.31 -3.40
C VAL A 10 15.56 30.33 -3.74
N VAL A 11 15.85 29.06 -3.54
CA VAL A 11 14.86 27.99 -3.69
C VAL A 11 14.12 27.95 -2.38
N GLY A 12 12.85 28.29 -2.41
CA GLY A 12 11.96 28.05 -1.27
C GLY A 12 12.01 26.56 -0.89
N PRO A 13 11.46 26.17 0.27
CA PRO A 13 11.57 24.80 0.75
C PRO A 13 11.07 23.80 -0.30
N LEU A 14 11.97 22.90 -0.71
CA LEU A 14 11.64 21.84 -1.67
C LEU A 14 10.59 20.93 -1.02
N LYS A 15 9.45 20.77 -1.71
CA LYS A 15 8.37 19.90 -1.26
C LYS A 15 8.39 18.61 -2.08
N SER A 16 8.57 17.49 -1.41
CA SER A 16 8.56 16.17 -2.05
C SER A 16 7.23 15.92 -2.77
N GLY A 17 7.31 15.55 -4.04
CA GLY A 17 6.15 15.29 -4.90
C GLY A 17 5.48 16.53 -5.50
N GLU A 18 5.90 17.75 -5.13
CA GLU A 18 5.35 19.00 -5.66
C GLU A 18 6.39 19.83 -6.45
N THR A 19 7.69 19.52 -6.23
CA THR A 19 8.77 20.23 -6.89
C THR A 19 9.37 19.35 -7.98
N VAL A 20 9.36 19.83 -9.21
CA VAL A 20 9.99 19.17 -10.35
C VAL A 20 11.27 19.89 -10.69
N LEU A 21 12.37 19.15 -10.75
CA LEU A 21 13.66 19.63 -11.19
C LEU A 21 13.77 19.39 -12.70
N HIS A 22 13.84 20.47 -13.47
CA HIS A 22 14.12 20.42 -14.91
C HIS A 22 15.62 20.61 -15.13
N VAL A 23 16.24 19.62 -15.75
CA VAL A 23 17.64 19.62 -16.10
C VAL A 23 17.73 19.32 -17.60
N GLU A 24 18.14 20.31 -18.40
CA GLU A 24 18.21 20.15 -19.86
C GLU A 24 19.49 19.41 -20.29
N ASP A 25 20.61 19.65 -19.60
CA ASP A 25 21.90 19.00 -19.89
C ASP A 25 22.53 18.42 -18.61
N ALA A 26 22.35 17.12 -18.39
CA ALA A 26 22.99 16.42 -17.31
C ALA A 26 23.87 15.27 -17.82
N ILE A 27 25.10 15.19 -17.34
CA ILE A 27 26.02 14.09 -17.60
C ILE A 27 26.15 13.23 -16.36
N PHE A 28 25.75 11.96 -16.44
CA PHE A 28 25.96 10.97 -15.39
C PHE A 28 27.42 10.49 -15.48
N VAL A 29 28.23 10.80 -14.46
CA VAL A 29 29.63 10.40 -14.37
C VAL A 29 29.79 9.10 -13.59
N SER A 30 28.94 8.87 -12.60
CA SER A 30 28.87 7.63 -11.80
C SER A 30 27.52 7.54 -11.09
N ASN A 31 27.28 6.41 -10.39
CA ASN A 31 26.06 6.21 -9.62
C ASN A 31 25.80 7.27 -8.52
N SER A 32 26.78 8.10 -8.21
CA SER A 32 26.69 9.12 -7.16
C SER A 32 27.06 10.54 -7.63
N LYS A 33 27.37 10.74 -8.91
CA LYS A 33 27.80 12.04 -9.42
C LYS A 33 27.14 12.38 -10.75
N VAL A 34 26.42 13.50 -10.74
CA VAL A 34 25.80 14.11 -11.92
C VAL A 34 26.42 15.49 -12.11
N ILE A 35 26.86 15.83 -13.31
CA ILE A 35 27.30 17.17 -13.68
C ILE A 35 26.16 17.82 -14.45
N ILE A 36 25.69 18.96 -13.94
CA ILE A 36 24.64 19.78 -14.55
C ILE A 36 25.37 20.96 -15.20
N LYS A 37 25.19 21.15 -16.50
CA LYS A 37 25.90 22.20 -17.26
C LYS A 37 25.18 23.54 -17.25
N GLU A 38 23.86 23.53 -17.02
CA GLU A 38 23.01 24.71 -16.94
C GLU A 38 22.33 24.83 -15.58
N GLU A 39 21.94 26.04 -15.23
CA GLU A 39 21.18 26.25 -13.97
C GLU A 39 19.89 25.43 -13.97
N PRO A 40 19.70 24.54 -12.99
CA PRO A 40 18.49 23.76 -12.90
C PRO A 40 17.29 24.68 -12.61
N ARG A 41 16.21 24.47 -13.35
CA ARG A 41 14.94 25.16 -13.11
C ARG A 41 14.05 24.33 -12.23
N PHE A 42 13.56 24.95 -11.17
CA PHE A 42 12.59 24.33 -10.27
C PHE A 42 11.20 24.87 -10.59
N THR A 43 10.28 23.99 -10.93
CA THR A 43 8.87 24.36 -11.08
C THR A 43 8.04 23.71 -10.00
N GLN A 44 7.19 24.49 -9.35
CA GLN A 44 6.13 23.93 -8.51
C GLN A 44 4.95 23.60 -9.42
N GLN A 45 4.57 22.34 -9.52
CA GLN A 45 3.32 21.95 -10.17
C GLN A 45 2.15 22.34 -9.29
N SER A 46 1.62 23.54 -9.54
CA SER A 46 0.32 23.94 -9.02
C SER A 46 -0.76 23.36 -9.93
N GLY A 47 -1.52 22.39 -9.43
CA GLY A 47 -2.76 21.97 -10.10
C GLY A 47 -2.89 20.51 -10.51
N VAL A 48 -1.89 19.66 -10.36
CA VAL A 48 -2.16 18.23 -10.36
C VAL A 48 -2.57 17.86 -8.94
N SER A 49 -3.86 17.69 -8.73
CA SER A 49 -4.36 16.98 -7.55
C SER A 49 -3.87 15.52 -7.65
N HIS A 50 -2.58 15.31 -7.41
CA HIS A 50 -2.17 14.03 -6.93
C HIS A 50 -2.96 13.85 -5.64
N ARG A 51 -3.91 12.92 -5.64
CA ARG A 51 -4.45 12.38 -4.40
C ARG A 51 -3.21 12.05 -3.58
N ARG A 52 -2.83 12.95 -2.69
CA ARG A 52 -1.73 12.70 -1.75
C ARG A 52 -2.15 11.44 -1.05
N LEU A 53 -1.50 10.35 -1.34
CA LEU A 53 -1.52 9.19 -0.46
C LEU A 53 -1.05 9.76 0.86
N ALA A 54 -1.99 10.01 1.75
CA ALA A 54 -1.66 10.59 3.03
C ALA A 54 -0.69 9.63 3.70
N THR A 55 0.57 10.03 3.74
CA THR A 55 1.65 9.26 4.38
C THR A 55 1.57 9.35 5.90
N SER A 56 0.47 9.90 6.41
CA SER A 56 0.25 10.09 7.84
C SER A 56 -1.23 9.89 8.21
N GLY A 57 -1.48 9.71 9.49
CA GLY A 57 -2.80 9.50 10.08
C GLY A 57 -3.15 8.03 10.28
N ASN A 58 -4.35 7.80 10.79
CA ASN A 58 -4.88 6.45 10.99
C ASN A 58 -5.50 5.95 9.68
N ARG A 59 -5.23 4.67 9.36
CA ARG A 59 -5.81 3.97 8.20
C ARG A 59 -6.51 2.72 8.66
N SER A 60 -7.78 2.64 8.37
CA SER A 60 -8.57 1.45 8.62
C SER A 60 -8.32 0.41 7.53
N VAL A 61 -8.03 -0.80 7.95
CA VAL A 61 -7.76 -1.91 7.03
C VAL A 61 -8.71 -3.04 7.32
N LEU A 62 -9.35 -3.55 6.27
CA LEU A 62 -10.04 -4.83 6.28
C LEU A 62 -9.13 -5.89 5.66
N LEU A 63 -8.91 -6.97 6.39
CA LEU A 63 -8.25 -8.16 5.86
C LEU A 63 -9.32 -9.21 5.51
N VAL A 64 -9.41 -9.57 4.24
CA VAL A 64 -10.37 -10.58 3.75
C VAL A 64 -9.62 -11.89 3.53
N ARG A 65 -9.97 -12.92 4.29
CA ARG A 65 -9.49 -14.29 4.15
C ARG A 65 -10.41 -15.04 3.18
N ILE A 66 -9.90 -15.39 2.01
CA ILE A 66 -10.68 -16.07 0.97
C ILE A 66 -10.66 -17.59 1.21
N LYS A 67 -11.83 -18.18 1.39
CA LYS A 67 -12.03 -19.62 1.38
C LYS A 67 -12.81 -20.01 0.14
N ALA A 68 -12.27 -20.91 -0.66
CA ALA A 68 -12.83 -21.37 -1.92
C ALA A 68 -13.14 -22.88 -1.86
N ASN A 69 -13.79 -23.40 -2.92
CA ASN A 69 -14.11 -24.83 -2.98
C ASN A 69 -12.88 -25.72 -3.00
N ASP A 70 -11.77 -25.24 -3.56
CA ASP A 70 -10.55 -26.01 -3.80
C ASP A 70 -9.36 -25.56 -2.93
N GLY A 71 -9.55 -24.58 -2.04
CA GLY A 71 -8.48 -24.16 -1.15
C GLY A 71 -8.84 -23.06 -0.18
N GLU A 72 -8.07 -22.98 0.89
CA GLU A 72 -8.16 -21.89 1.88
C GLU A 72 -6.76 -21.49 2.39
N PRO A 73 -6.57 -20.27 2.88
CA PRO A 73 -5.34 -19.87 3.53
C PRO A 73 -5.05 -20.69 4.77
N THR A 74 -3.80 -21.03 5.00
CA THR A 74 -3.36 -21.86 6.13
C THR A 74 -3.55 -21.19 7.49
N HIS A 75 -3.55 -19.86 7.55
CA HIS A 75 -3.69 -19.11 8.79
C HIS A 75 -5.17 -18.84 9.12
N SER A 76 -5.50 -19.04 10.40
CA SER A 76 -6.80 -18.65 10.95
C SER A 76 -6.96 -17.13 11.04
N GLU A 77 -8.18 -16.65 11.29
CA GLU A 77 -8.45 -15.21 11.50
C GLU A 77 -7.64 -14.63 12.66
N SER A 78 -7.53 -15.37 13.78
CA SER A 78 -6.77 -14.92 14.95
C SER A 78 -5.28 -14.74 14.65
N VAL A 79 -4.69 -15.70 13.92
CA VAL A 79 -3.29 -15.61 13.48
C VAL A 79 -3.08 -14.44 12.52
N LEU A 80 -4.00 -14.22 11.59
CA LEU A 80 -3.95 -13.09 10.65
C LEU A 80 -4.10 -11.75 11.37
N ALA A 81 -5.03 -11.64 12.32
CA ALA A 81 -5.22 -10.44 13.13
C ALA A 81 -3.95 -10.11 13.95
N SER A 82 -3.32 -11.15 14.50
CA SER A 82 -2.06 -11.00 15.23
C SER A 82 -0.92 -10.53 14.33
N LYS A 83 -0.71 -11.19 13.18
CA LYS A 83 0.39 -10.85 12.25
C LYS A 83 0.23 -9.47 11.60
N VAL A 84 -1.00 -9.03 11.37
CA VAL A 84 -1.27 -7.75 10.71
C VAL A 84 -1.40 -6.62 11.70
N PHE A 85 -2.20 -6.80 12.75
CA PHE A 85 -2.57 -5.73 13.67
C PHE A 85 -1.95 -5.85 15.06
N GLY A 86 -1.31 -6.98 15.39
CA GLY A 86 -0.80 -7.25 16.73
C GLY A 86 -1.89 -7.56 17.76
N ILE A 87 -3.05 -8.06 17.31
CA ILE A 87 -4.17 -8.41 18.20
C ILE A 87 -4.05 -9.86 18.63
N GLY A 88 -4.12 -10.10 19.94
CA GLY A 88 -4.01 -11.44 20.51
C GLY A 88 -2.61 -11.79 21.00
N ASN A 89 -2.49 -13.03 21.54
CA ASN A 89 -1.26 -13.48 22.20
C ASN A 89 -0.34 -14.32 21.28
N GLU A 90 -0.69 -14.50 20.02
CA GLU A 90 0.07 -15.35 19.08
C GLU A 90 1.08 -14.54 18.26
N GLY A 91 1.33 -13.29 18.64
CA GLY A 91 2.05 -12.36 17.80
C GLY A 91 3.53 -12.32 18.03
N ASP A 92 4.27 -12.34 16.94
CA ASP A 92 5.60 -11.77 16.90
C ASP A 92 5.54 -10.33 17.42
N SER A 93 6.58 -9.90 18.12
CA SER A 93 6.72 -8.50 18.58
C SER A 93 6.70 -7.50 17.41
N PHE A 94 6.83 -7.97 16.18
CA PHE A 94 6.79 -7.20 14.96
C PHE A 94 5.64 -7.69 14.07
N ASN A 95 4.71 -6.79 13.76
CA ASN A 95 3.57 -7.00 12.88
C ASN A 95 3.48 -5.86 11.85
N LEU A 96 2.56 -5.97 10.89
CA LEU A 96 2.45 -4.96 9.83
C LEU A 96 2.16 -3.57 10.39
N SER A 97 1.26 -3.46 11.36
CA SER A 97 0.90 -2.19 12.00
C SER A 97 2.10 -1.54 12.70
N SER A 98 2.83 -2.30 13.51
CA SER A 98 4.03 -1.82 14.19
C SER A 98 5.15 -1.43 13.21
N GLY A 99 5.27 -2.16 12.09
CA GLY A 99 6.21 -1.84 11.03
C GLY A 99 5.94 -0.48 10.41
N TYR A 100 4.69 -0.21 10.04
CA TYR A 100 4.30 1.09 9.49
C TYR A 100 4.44 2.22 10.51
N ASP A 101 4.08 1.98 11.77
CA ASP A 101 4.24 2.96 12.85
C ASP A 101 5.73 3.35 13.01
N GLN A 102 6.63 2.38 13.08
CA GLN A 102 8.06 2.60 13.19
C GLN A 102 8.66 3.29 11.96
N CYS A 103 8.38 2.79 10.75
CA CYS A 103 8.93 3.36 9.52
C CYS A 103 8.43 4.78 9.24
N SER A 104 7.25 5.12 9.72
CA SER A 104 6.67 6.46 9.58
C SER A 104 6.98 7.40 10.73
N TYR A 105 7.77 6.96 11.71
CA TYR A 105 8.04 7.71 12.96
C TYR A 105 6.74 8.08 13.72
N GLY A 106 5.81 7.14 13.82
CA GLY A 106 4.52 7.31 14.49
C GLY A 106 3.48 8.10 13.71
N LYS A 107 3.78 8.49 12.47
CA LYS A 107 2.88 9.33 11.66
C LYS A 107 1.78 8.56 10.93
N LEU A 108 2.02 7.29 10.59
CA LEU A 108 1.06 6.42 9.91
C LEU A 108 0.75 5.21 10.79
N LYS A 109 -0.52 5.07 11.15
CA LYS A 109 -1.02 3.95 11.96
C LYS A 109 -2.00 3.12 11.15
N ILE A 110 -1.67 1.85 10.97
CA ILE A 110 -2.56 0.86 10.39
C ILE A 110 -3.41 0.27 11.52
N GLN A 111 -4.72 0.33 11.39
CA GLN A 111 -5.65 -0.13 12.40
C GLN A 111 -6.68 -1.09 11.78
N PRO A 112 -7.18 -2.08 12.55
CA PRO A 112 -8.29 -2.89 12.09
C PRO A 112 -9.53 -2.01 11.89
N THR A 113 -10.34 -2.36 10.90
CA THR A 113 -11.64 -1.71 10.72
C THR A 113 -12.56 -2.02 11.89
N ASN A 114 -13.45 -1.09 12.25
CA ASN A 114 -14.48 -1.27 13.27
C ASN A 114 -15.71 -2.03 12.75
N HIS A 115 -15.81 -2.26 11.45
CA HIS A 115 -16.98 -2.93 10.84
C HIS A 115 -16.94 -4.45 10.97
N VAL A 116 -15.76 -5.01 11.28
CA VAL A 116 -15.54 -6.46 11.41
C VAL A 116 -14.69 -6.72 12.64
N GLN A 117 -14.98 -7.80 13.36
CA GLN A 117 -14.24 -8.18 14.55
C GLN A 117 -12.77 -8.39 14.22
N ASN A 118 -11.87 -7.74 14.97
CA ASN A 118 -10.42 -7.79 14.81
C ASN A 118 -9.93 -7.41 13.40
N GLY A 119 -10.78 -6.79 12.57
CA GLY A 119 -10.42 -6.36 11.21
C GLY A 119 -10.22 -7.50 10.19
N VAL A 120 -10.58 -8.73 10.52
CA VAL A 120 -10.45 -9.91 9.64
C VAL A 120 -11.83 -10.48 9.34
N HIS A 121 -12.11 -10.72 8.08
CA HIS A 121 -13.36 -11.30 7.58
C HIS A 121 -13.06 -12.52 6.71
N THR A 122 -13.58 -13.69 7.07
CA THR A 122 -13.52 -14.87 6.21
C THR A 122 -14.68 -14.86 5.24
N MET A 123 -14.36 -14.83 3.96
CA MET A 123 -15.33 -14.87 2.87
C MET A 123 -15.27 -16.24 2.18
N GLU A 124 -16.41 -16.89 2.05
CA GLU A 124 -16.54 -18.14 1.29
C GLU A 124 -16.94 -17.82 -0.16
N ILE A 125 -16.07 -18.20 -1.11
CA ILE A 125 -16.33 -18.08 -2.54
C ILE A 125 -16.69 -19.45 -3.09
N ASN A 126 -17.91 -19.59 -3.62
CA ASN A 126 -18.41 -20.87 -4.15
C ASN A 126 -17.92 -21.12 -5.60
N GLN A 127 -16.58 -21.11 -5.76
CA GLN A 127 -15.91 -21.45 -7.01
C GLN A 127 -14.50 -21.97 -6.74
N ASN A 128 -13.90 -22.60 -7.74
CA ASN A 128 -12.50 -22.99 -7.72
C ASN A 128 -11.63 -21.79 -8.08
N ILE A 129 -10.54 -21.56 -7.35
CA ILE A 129 -9.63 -20.44 -7.55
C ILE A 129 -8.16 -20.84 -7.68
N ILE A 130 -7.81 -22.09 -7.42
CA ILE A 130 -6.45 -22.60 -7.64
C ILE A 130 -6.14 -22.53 -9.14
N GLY A 131 -5.03 -21.86 -9.48
CA GLY A 131 -4.66 -21.62 -10.86
C GLY A 131 -5.28 -20.38 -11.51
N GLU A 132 -6.27 -19.75 -10.87
CA GLU A 132 -6.86 -18.49 -11.33
C GLU A 132 -5.96 -17.30 -10.98
N LYS A 133 -6.11 -16.21 -11.74
CA LYS A 133 -5.35 -14.99 -11.47
C LYS A 133 -5.88 -14.26 -10.26
N ASN A 134 -5.00 -13.77 -9.43
CA ASN A 134 -5.35 -13.00 -8.23
C ASN A 134 -6.24 -11.79 -8.52
N THR A 135 -6.12 -11.18 -9.71
CA THR A 135 -6.99 -10.07 -10.14
C THR A 135 -8.43 -10.49 -10.31
N ASP A 136 -8.66 -11.69 -10.86
CA ASP A 136 -9.99 -12.20 -11.13
C ASP A 136 -10.67 -12.63 -9.82
N VAL A 137 -9.93 -13.36 -8.99
CA VAL A 137 -10.37 -13.73 -7.64
C VAL A 137 -10.70 -12.49 -6.81
N ARG A 138 -9.85 -11.46 -6.84
CA ARG A 138 -10.10 -10.19 -6.15
C ARG A 138 -11.38 -9.52 -6.63
N ASN A 139 -11.65 -9.50 -7.93
CA ASN A 139 -12.84 -8.84 -8.46
C ASN A 139 -14.11 -9.55 -7.97
N VAL A 140 -14.15 -10.88 -8.01
CA VAL A 140 -15.26 -11.68 -7.46
C VAL A 140 -15.44 -11.40 -5.97
N ALA A 141 -14.32 -11.38 -5.21
CA ALA A 141 -14.36 -11.10 -3.78
C ALA A 141 -14.87 -9.69 -3.47
N LEU A 142 -14.48 -8.68 -4.26
CA LEU A 142 -14.97 -7.31 -4.09
C LEU A 142 -16.48 -7.20 -4.35
N ASP A 143 -17.02 -7.89 -5.37
CA ASP A 143 -18.44 -7.86 -5.67
C ASP A 143 -19.26 -8.56 -4.58
N GLN A 144 -18.78 -9.70 -4.09
CA GLN A 144 -19.40 -10.38 -2.96
C GLN A 144 -19.33 -9.54 -1.68
N LEU A 145 -18.17 -8.92 -1.39
CA LEU A 145 -18.00 -8.06 -0.22
C LEU A 145 -18.96 -6.87 -0.23
N ARG A 146 -19.19 -6.24 -1.40
CA ARG A 146 -20.21 -5.18 -1.54
C ARG A 146 -21.59 -5.66 -1.16
N THR A 147 -21.95 -6.87 -1.58
CA THR A 147 -23.23 -7.48 -1.27
C THR A 147 -23.36 -7.78 0.22
N GLU A 148 -22.35 -8.38 0.84
CA GLU A 148 -22.35 -8.73 2.27
C GLU A 148 -22.36 -7.50 3.17
N MET A 149 -21.63 -6.44 2.78
CA MET A 149 -21.58 -5.17 3.53
C MET A 149 -22.77 -4.23 3.23
N GLY A 150 -23.62 -4.58 2.26
CA GLY A 150 -24.77 -3.75 1.88
C GLY A 150 -24.40 -2.39 1.31
N THR A 151 -23.23 -2.26 0.67
CA THR A 151 -22.74 -1.00 0.12
C THR A 151 -22.23 -1.16 -1.30
N THR A 152 -22.40 -0.14 -2.13
CA THR A 152 -21.79 -0.07 -3.46
C THR A 152 -20.38 0.53 -3.43
N ASN A 153 -20.05 1.28 -2.36
CA ASN A 153 -18.76 1.96 -2.21
C ASN A 153 -18.04 1.52 -0.94
N LEU A 154 -17.18 0.54 -1.07
CA LEU A 154 -16.37 0.04 0.05
C LEU A 154 -15.37 1.08 0.61
N ASN A 155 -15.03 2.12 -0.17
CA ASN A 155 -14.11 3.16 0.30
C ASN A 155 -14.73 4.07 1.39
N ASP A 156 -16.05 4.03 1.56
CA ASP A 156 -16.72 4.76 2.65
C ASP A 156 -16.55 4.04 4.00
N MET A 157 -16.23 2.73 3.94
CA MET A 157 -16.09 1.88 5.13
C MET A 157 -14.62 1.57 5.47
N PHE A 158 -13.78 1.46 4.44
CA PHE A 158 -12.39 1.00 4.58
C PHE A 158 -11.43 1.90 3.81
N ASP A 159 -10.34 2.31 4.43
CA ASP A 159 -9.26 2.99 3.71
C ASP A 159 -8.51 2.00 2.79
N HIS A 160 -8.35 0.76 3.25
CA HIS A 160 -7.68 -0.31 2.50
C HIS A 160 -8.36 -1.65 2.73
N ILE A 161 -8.34 -2.48 1.67
CA ILE A 161 -8.77 -3.87 1.73
C ILE A 161 -7.61 -4.74 1.26
N ALA A 162 -7.18 -5.66 2.10
CA ALA A 162 -6.14 -6.65 1.79
C ALA A 162 -6.76 -8.04 1.69
N PHE A 163 -6.32 -8.81 0.70
CA PHE A 163 -6.83 -10.18 0.47
C PHE A 163 -5.76 -11.20 0.82
N CYS A 164 -6.12 -12.18 1.65
CA CYS A 164 -5.35 -13.37 1.91
C CYS A 164 -5.92 -14.51 1.05
N LEU A 165 -5.17 -14.88 0.03
CA LEU A 165 -5.58 -15.89 -0.97
C LEU A 165 -5.02 -17.27 -0.60
N PRO A 166 -5.70 -18.36 -0.98
CA PRO A 166 -5.17 -19.70 -0.88
C PRO A 166 -3.89 -19.87 -1.69
N PRO A 167 -2.96 -20.72 -1.24
CA PRO A 167 -1.78 -21.08 -2.02
C PRO A 167 -2.21 -21.74 -3.35
N GLY A 168 -1.45 -21.43 -4.42
CA GLY A 168 -1.75 -21.92 -5.77
C GLY A 168 -2.59 -20.97 -6.62
N THR A 169 -3.05 -19.85 -6.08
CA THR A 169 -3.55 -18.72 -6.87
C THR A 169 -2.38 -18.11 -7.65
N LYS A 170 -2.61 -17.63 -8.86
CA LYS A 170 -1.56 -17.05 -9.70
C LYS A 170 -1.47 -15.55 -9.57
N SER A 171 -0.28 -15.00 -9.73
CA SER A 171 -0.08 -13.56 -9.93
C SER A 171 -0.77 -13.10 -11.23
N LYS A 172 -0.91 -11.79 -11.42
CA LYS A 172 -1.43 -11.26 -12.70
C LYS A 172 -0.58 -11.67 -13.92
N HIS A 173 0.68 -12.07 -13.70
CA HIS A 173 1.60 -12.54 -14.73
C HIS A 173 1.60 -14.07 -14.89
N GLY A 174 0.77 -14.81 -14.11
CA GLY A 174 0.63 -16.26 -14.20
C GLY A 174 1.60 -17.06 -13.34
N GLU A 175 2.39 -16.41 -12.48
CA GLU A 175 3.26 -17.08 -11.51
C GLU A 175 2.47 -17.53 -10.28
N ASN A 176 2.83 -18.65 -9.66
CA ASN A 176 2.20 -19.10 -8.42
C ASN A 176 2.57 -18.15 -7.26
N ILE A 177 1.60 -17.83 -6.42
CA ILE A 177 1.74 -17.05 -5.19
C ILE A 177 1.45 -17.94 -3.97
#